data_4d7b4f8192bff0725038f2f347b661d5
#
_entry.id   4d7b4f8192bff0725038f2f347b661d5
#
_cell.length_a   1.000
_cell.length_b   1.000
_cell.length_c   1.000
_cell.angle_alpha   90.00
_cell.angle_beta   90.00
_cell.angle_gamma   90.00
#
_symmetry.space_group_name_H-M   'P 1'
#
loop_
_entity.id
_entity.type
_entity.pdbx_description
1 polymer ?
#
loop_
_entity_poly.entity_id
_entity_poly.type
_entity_poly.pdbx_seq_one_letter_code
_entity_poly.pdbx_strand_id
1 'polypeptide(L)'
;MALVAFKTKEKKINEQAPVERQTVYSTKKCNLWYGNHHALKNINLDMKEREVTAIIGPSGCGKSTYIKTLNRMVDLVPNVKTSGAIEYRGRNIFSKDFHVEELRTRVGMVFQKPNPFPKSIFENIAFGLRIHGIKNKKLIHETVEKSLRQAAIWDEVKDRLHDSAYGLSGGQQQRLCIARSLALEPDVLLMDEPTSALDPVSTLKVEELIQDLKEKYSIIIVTHNMQQASRISDKTAFFLNGEVVEYDDTYTIFNNPRDHRTEDYITGRFG
;
A
#
# COMPACT_ATOMS: atom_id res chain seq x y z
N MET A 1 20.94 29.41 -7.92
CA MET A 1 20.34 28.11 -7.67
C MET A 1 19.16 28.33 -6.71
N ALA A 2 17.94 28.19 -7.21
CA ALA A 2 16.74 28.46 -6.41
C ALA A 2 16.41 27.23 -5.57
N LEU A 3 16.40 27.37 -4.24
CA LEU A 3 15.82 26.41 -3.33
C LEU A 3 14.32 26.29 -3.67
N VAL A 4 13.92 25.11 -4.11
CA VAL A 4 12.49 24.78 -4.23
C VAL A 4 11.96 24.58 -2.82
N ALA A 5 11.36 25.63 -2.26
CA ALA A 5 10.68 25.55 -0.98
C ALA A 5 9.43 24.68 -1.14
N PHE A 6 9.42 23.52 -0.51
CA PHE A 6 8.22 22.69 -0.39
C PHE A 6 7.19 23.42 0.49
N LYS A 7 6.17 24.01 -0.14
CA LYS A 7 5.02 24.57 0.60
C LYS A 7 4.18 23.43 1.14
N THR A 8 4.48 22.98 2.35
CA THR A 8 3.57 22.18 3.14
C THR A 8 2.42 23.08 3.61
N LYS A 9 1.18 22.72 3.27
CA LYS A 9 0.00 23.33 3.90
C LYS A 9 0.08 23.04 5.40
N GLU A 10 0.16 24.07 6.22
CA GLU A 10 -0.04 23.96 7.67
C GLU A 10 -1.42 23.34 7.92
N LYS A 11 -1.45 22.05 8.26
CA LYS A 11 -2.64 21.41 8.83
C LYS A 11 -2.85 22.04 10.19
N LYS A 12 -3.98 22.73 10.38
CA LYS A 12 -4.45 23.12 11.72
C LYS A 12 -4.48 21.85 12.57
N ILE A 13 -3.58 21.77 13.54
CA ILE A 13 -3.53 20.71 14.53
C ILE A 13 -4.77 20.90 15.41
N ASN A 14 -5.80 20.13 15.17
CA ASN A 14 -6.84 19.92 16.18
C ASN A 14 -6.18 19.08 17.27
N GLU A 15 -5.91 19.68 18.42
CA GLU A 15 -5.44 19.03 19.64
C GLU A 15 -6.56 18.14 20.23
N GLN A 16 -6.86 17.05 19.54
CA GLN A 16 -7.50 15.90 20.19
C GLN A 16 -6.37 15.04 20.75
N ALA A 17 -6.47 14.63 22.02
CA ALA A 17 -5.52 13.74 22.67
C ALA A 17 -5.18 12.56 21.74
N PRO A 18 -3.89 12.18 21.59
CA PRO A 18 -3.49 11.14 20.66
C PRO A 18 -4.21 9.84 21.02
N VAL A 19 -5.14 9.42 20.19
CA VAL A 19 -5.73 8.08 20.28
C VAL A 19 -4.58 7.12 20.04
N GLU A 20 -4.20 6.35 21.05
CA GLU A 20 -3.11 5.38 20.95
C GLU A 20 -3.50 4.30 19.95
N ARG A 21 -3.03 4.45 18.71
CA ARG A 21 -3.32 3.53 17.61
C ARG A 21 -2.54 2.24 17.82
N GLN A 22 -3.21 1.10 17.64
CA GLN A 22 -2.59 -0.21 17.79
C GLN A 22 -1.61 -0.47 16.66
N THR A 23 -0.60 -1.31 16.93
CA THR A 23 0.33 -1.76 15.90
C THR A 23 -0.36 -2.82 15.03
N VAL A 24 -0.46 -2.57 13.73
CA VAL A 24 -1.02 -3.51 12.76
C VAL A 24 0.05 -4.46 12.23
N TYR A 25 1.25 -3.94 11.97
CA TYR A 25 2.42 -4.73 11.61
C TYR A 25 3.61 -4.39 12.49
N SER A 26 4.31 -5.42 13.00
CA SER A 26 5.60 -5.30 13.67
C SER A 26 6.59 -6.22 12.98
N THR A 27 7.67 -5.65 12.45
CA THR A 27 8.76 -6.37 11.80
C THR A 27 9.98 -6.33 12.69
N LYS A 28 10.55 -7.50 13.01
CA LYS A 28 11.68 -7.64 13.94
C LYS A 28 12.80 -8.46 13.29
N LYS A 29 13.93 -7.81 13.02
CA LYS A 29 15.13 -8.41 12.44
C LYS A 29 14.84 -9.24 11.20
N CYS A 30 13.89 -8.78 10.36
CA CYS A 30 13.49 -9.51 9.17
C CYS A 30 14.59 -9.46 8.12
N ASN A 31 14.96 -10.64 7.64
CA ASN A 31 15.87 -10.83 6.51
C ASN A 31 15.16 -11.65 5.44
N LEU A 32 15.49 -11.39 4.18
CA LEU A 32 14.97 -12.16 3.04
C LEU A 32 16.05 -12.33 1.98
N TRP A 33 16.14 -13.55 1.46
CA TRP A 33 17.05 -13.90 0.37
C TRP A 33 16.28 -14.48 -0.81
N TYR A 34 16.68 -14.07 -2.01
CA TYR A 34 16.36 -14.74 -3.27
C TYR A 34 17.58 -15.56 -3.69
N GLY A 35 17.56 -16.87 -3.44
CA GLY A 35 18.77 -17.71 -3.59
C GLY A 35 19.91 -17.17 -2.71
N ASN A 36 20.98 -16.68 -3.34
CA ASN A 36 22.14 -16.10 -2.64
C ASN A 36 22.06 -14.57 -2.47
N HIS A 37 21.09 -13.92 -3.09
CA HIS A 37 20.93 -12.47 -3.00
C HIS A 37 20.20 -12.06 -1.72
N HIS A 38 20.87 -11.33 -0.81
CA HIS A 38 20.29 -10.82 0.42
C HIS A 38 19.52 -9.51 0.14
N ALA A 39 18.22 -9.64 -0.09
CA ALA A 39 17.37 -8.54 -0.56
C ALA A 39 16.83 -7.65 0.58
N LEU A 40 16.56 -8.22 1.76
CA LEU A 40 16.16 -7.47 2.95
C LEU A 40 17.10 -7.83 4.10
N LYS A 41 17.60 -6.81 4.81
CA LYS A 41 18.65 -6.94 5.82
C LYS A 41 18.22 -6.32 7.13
N ASN A 42 17.95 -7.18 8.11
CA ASN A 42 17.65 -6.77 9.49
C ASN A 42 16.56 -5.69 9.61
N ILE A 43 15.49 -5.80 8.82
CA ILE A 43 14.39 -4.83 8.84
C ILE A 43 13.72 -4.84 10.21
N ASN A 44 13.59 -3.64 10.80
CA ASN A 44 12.83 -3.38 12.01
C ASN A 44 11.87 -2.21 11.74
N LEU A 45 10.55 -2.44 11.83
CA LEU A 45 9.57 -1.45 11.44
C LEU A 45 8.21 -1.77 12.08
N ASP A 46 7.65 -0.82 12.82
CA ASP A 46 6.31 -0.92 13.42
C ASP A 46 5.36 0.05 12.73
N MET A 47 4.27 -0.47 12.19
CA MET A 47 3.25 0.31 11.49
C MET A 47 1.93 0.27 12.26
N LYS A 48 1.28 1.43 12.38
CA LYS A 48 0.06 1.59 13.16
C LYS A 48 -1.20 1.48 12.31
N GLU A 49 -2.32 1.21 12.98
CA GLU A 49 -3.64 1.20 12.34
C GLU A 49 -4.05 2.60 11.86
N ARG A 50 -4.79 2.64 10.74
CA ARG A 50 -5.36 3.87 10.18
C ARG A 50 -4.33 4.99 9.99
N GLU A 51 -3.15 4.59 9.54
CA GLU A 51 -2.09 5.48 9.08
C GLU A 51 -1.70 5.13 7.65
N VAL A 52 -1.26 6.12 6.92
CA VAL A 52 -0.56 5.92 5.65
C VAL A 52 0.94 5.88 5.93
N THR A 53 1.55 4.71 5.78
CA THR A 53 3.01 4.55 5.84
C THR A 53 3.56 4.50 4.43
N ALA A 54 4.36 5.51 4.04
CA ALA A 54 5.09 5.48 2.78
C ALA A 54 6.44 4.78 2.94
N ILE A 55 6.82 3.99 1.94
CA ILE A 55 8.15 3.39 1.80
C ILE A 55 8.81 4.01 0.58
N ILE A 56 9.87 4.78 0.80
CA ILE A 56 10.63 5.47 -0.24
C ILE A 56 12.05 4.92 -0.35
N GLY A 57 12.74 5.22 -1.45
CA GLY A 57 14.13 4.82 -1.68
C GLY A 57 14.41 4.54 -3.17
N PRO A 58 15.68 4.37 -3.54
CA PRO A 58 16.08 4.14 -4.93
C PRO A 58 15.54 2.81 -5.48
N SER A 59 15.56 2.68 -6.81
CA SER A 59 15.16 1.43 -7.46
C SER A 59 16.05 0.27 -7.02
N GLY A 60 15.45 -0.90 -6.79
CA GLY A 60 16.18 -2.10 -6.38
C GLY A 60 16.56 -2.17 -4.90
N CYS A 61 16.26 -1.18 -4.05
CA CYS A 61 16.63 -1.18 -2.62
C CYS A 61 15.78 -2.10 -1.73
N GLY A 62 14.83 -2.87 -2.26
CA GLY A 62 14.06 -3.87 -1.50
C GLY A 62 12.61 -3.48 -1.15
N LYS A 63 12.11 -2.29 -1.52
CA LYS A 63 10.74 -1.81 -1.20
C LYS A 63 9.64 -2.79 -1.61
N SER A 64 9.61 -3.14 -2.91
CA SER A 64 8.60 -4.07 -3.45
C SER A 64 8.77 -5.49 -2.89
N THR A 65 9.98 -5.90 -2.53
CA THR A 65 10.22 -7.14 -1.81
C THR A 65 9.58 -7.08 -0.42
N TYR A 66 9.83 -6.00 0.34
CA TYR A 66 9.30 -5.86 1.68
C TYR A 66 7.77 -5.83 1.69
N ILE A 67 7.14 -5.01 0.85
CA ILE A 67 5.68 -4.92 0.83
C ILE A 67 5.03 -6.27 0.45
N LYS A 68 5.63 -7.03 -0.49
CA LYS A 68 5.18 -8.38 -0.88
C LYS A 68 5.43 -9.43 0.20
N THR A 69 6.35 -9.17 1.13
CA THR A 69 6.59 -10.04 2.27
C THR A 69 5.46 -9.94 3.29
N LEU A 70 4.84 -8.75 3.45
CA LEU A 70 3.77 -8.51 4.42
C LEU A 70 2.50 -9.35 4.17
N ASN A 71 2.23 -9.75 2.92
CA ASN A 71 1.12 -10.65 2.57
C ASN A 71 1.59 -12.03 2.08
N ARG A 72 2.87 -12.35 2.30
CA ARG A 72 3.49 -13.62 1.90
C ARG A 72 3.41 -13.93 0.41
N MET A 73 3.31 -12.91 -0.46
CA MET A 73 3.43 -13.12 -1.90
C MET A 73 4.83 -13.57 -2.32
N VAL A 74 5.84 -13.32 -1.49
CA VAL A 74 7.21 -13.81 -1.71
C VAL A 74 7.29 -15.34 -1.70
N ASP A 75 6.35 -16.03 -1.06
CA ASP A 75 6.28 -17.50 -1.04
C ASP A 75 6.03 -18.11 -2.45
N LEU A 76 5.53 -17.29 -3.38
CA LEU A 76 5.31 -17.70 -4.77
C LEU A 76 6.60 -17.67 -5.62
N VAL A 77 7.68 -17.13 -5.07
CA VAL A 77 8.98 -17.05 -5.75
C VAL A 77 9.85 -18.22 -5.30
N PRO A 78 10.41 -19.00 -6.25
CA PRO A 78 11.30 -20.11 -5.91
C PRO A 78 12.55 -19.67 -5.12
N ASN A 79 13.03 -20.53 -4.23
CA ASN A 79 14.26 -20.32 -3.47
C ASN A 79 14.29 -19.07 -2.59
N VAL A 80 13.13 -18.62 -2.07
CA VAL A 80 13.06 -17.57 -1.06
C VAL A 80 13.35 -18.16 0.32
N LYS A 81 14.20 -17.47 1.08
CA LYS A 81 14.45 -17.75 2.49
C LYS A 81 14.18 -16.51 3.30
N THR A 82 13.54 -16.67 4.46
CA THR A 82 13.26 -15.58 5.40
C THR A 82 13.78 -15.94 6.79
N SER A 83 14.17 -14.94 7.56
CA SER A 83 14.46 -15.07 8.99
C SER A 83 14.00 -13.83 9.74
N GLY A 84 13.96 -13.90 11.09
CA GLY A 84 13.33 -12.88 11.91
C GLY A 84 11.82 -13.10 12.02
N ALA A 85 11.08 -12.05 12.36
CA ALA A 85 9.62 -12.13 12.52
C ALA A 85 8.93 -10.96 11.84
N ILE A 86 7.78 -11.23 11.24
CA ILE A 86 6.80 -10.23 10.85
C ILE A 86 5.50 -10.61 11.55
N GLU A 87 5.05 -9.74 12.43
CA GLU A 87 3.82 -9.93 13.18
C GLU A 87 2.70 -9.08 12.58
N TYR A 88 1.62 -9.72 12.19
CA TYR A 88 0.36 -9.07 11.86
C TYR A 88 -0.58 -9.22 13.05
N ARG A 89 -1.00 -8.09 13.65
CA ARG A 89 -1.80 -8.06 14.88
C ARG A 89 -1.24 -8.98 15.99
N GLY A 90 0.09 -8.94 16.21
CA GLY A 90 0.79 -9.73 17.23
C GLY A 90 1.00 -11.22 16.89
N ARG A 91 0.57 -11.70 15.72
CA ARG A 91 0.80 -13.09 15.28
C ARG A 91 1.85 -13.11 14.16
N ASN A 92 2.89 -13.92 14.34
CA ASN A 92 3.94 -14.08 13.32
C ASN A 92 3.35 -14.74 12.06
N ILE A 93 3.38 -14.03 10.93
CA ILE A 93 2.81 -14.50 9.66
C ILE A 93 3.56 -15.71 9.06
N PHE A 94 4.77 -16.01 9.52
CA PHE A 94 5.56 -17.17 9.09
C PHE A 94 5.46 -18.36 10.05
N SER A 95 4.67 -18.27 11.13
CA SER A 95 4.44 -19.42 11.99
C SER A 95 3.67 -20.54 11.25
N LYS A 96 3.89 -21.80 11.66
CA LYS A 96 3.32 -22.97 10.99
C LYS A 96 1.78 -23.03 11.09
N ASP A 97 1.24 -22.45 12.13
CA ASP A 97 -0.20 -22.37 12.43
C ASP A 97 -0.89 -21.15 11.82
N PHE A 98 -0.16 -20.33 11.05
CA PHE A 98 -0.73 -19.14 10.44
C PHE A 98 -1.31 -19.46 9.05
N HIS A 99 -2.59 -19.19 8.87
CA HIS A 99 -3.31 -19.42 7.60
C HIS A 99 -3.08 -18.26 6.62
N VAL A 100 -2.37 -18.54 5.52
CA VAL A 100 -2.00 -17.53 4.50
C VAL A 100 -3.24 -16.97 3.79
N GLU A 101 -4.26 -17.78 3.60
CA GLU A 101 -5.53 -17.38 2.98
C GLU A 101 -6.25 -16.34 3.84
N GLU A 102 -6.23 -16.50 5.17
CA GLU A 102 -6.77 -15.52 6.11
C GLU A 102 -6.00 -14.19 6.00
N LEU A 103 -4.65 -14.25 5.98
CA LEU A 103 -3.81 -13.08 5.80
C LEU A 103 -4.18 -12.32 4.51
N ARG A 104 -4.26 -13.02 3.38
CA ARG A 104 -4.54 -12.42 2.07
C ARG A 104 -5.97 -11.88 1.93
N THR A 105 -6.88 -12.34 2.77
CA THR A 105 -8.23 -11.75 2.88
C THR A 105 -8.19 -10.42 3.64
N ARG A 106 -7.39 -10.36 4.73
CA ARG A 106 -7.28 -9.19 5.57
C ARG A 106 -6.28 -8.15 5.06
N VAL A 107 -5.39 -8.54 4.15
CA VAL A 107 -4.31 -7.69 3.63
C VAL A 107 -4.41 -7.65 2.10
N GLY A 108 -5.11 -6.64 1.60
CA GLY A 108 -5.29 -6.42 0.17
C GLY A 108 -4.01 -5.91 -0.50
N MET A 109 -3.85 -6.21 -1.79
CA MET A 109 -2.68 -5.78 -2.57
C MET A 109 -3.11 -5.09 -3.87
N VAL A 110 -2.58 -3.90 -4.09
CA VAL A 110 -2.70 -3.13 -5.33
C VAL A 110 -1.33 -3.03 -5.98
N PHE A 111 -1.24 -3.44 -7.24
CA PHE A 111 0.02 -3.52 -7.98
C PHE A 111 0.32 -2.26 -8.78
N GLN A 112 1.57 -2.10 -9.16
CA GLN A 112 2.08 -0.99 -9.95
C GLN A 112 1.34 -0.84 -11.29
N LYS A 113 1.15 -1.96 -12.01
CA LYS A 113 0.33 -1.98 -13.22
C LYS A 113 -1.07 -2.46 -12.87
N PRO A 114 -2.12 -1.74 -13.30
CA PRO A 114 -3.47 -2.24 -13.15
C PRO A 114 -3.59 -3.65 -13.72
N ASN A 115 -4.23 -4.53 -12.97
CA ASN A 115 -4.37 -5.94 -13.33
C ASN A 115 -5.82 -6.43 -13.16
N PRO A 116 -6.80 -5.80 -13.83
CA PRO A 116 -8.15 -6.29 -13.80
C PRO A 116 -8.21 -7.70 -14.39
N PHE A 117 -9.11 -8.53 -13.89
CA PHE A 117 -9.38 -9.83 -14.50
C PHE A 117 -10.01 -9.63 -15.90
N PRO A 118 -9.82 -10.57 -16.85
CA PRO A 118 -10.48 -10.56 -18.17
C PRO A 118 -11.99 -10.87 -18.05
N LYS A 119 -12.68 -10.05 -17.29
CA LYS A 119 -14.09 -10.15 -16.90
C LYS A 119 -14.71 -8.76 -16.93
N SER A 120 -16.02 -8.69 -16.71
CA SER A 120 -16.72 -7.41 -16.57
C SER A 120 -16.27 -6.64 -15.33
N ILE A 121 -16.60 -5.35 -15.25
CA ILE A 121 -16.36 -4.49 -14.09
C ILE A 121 -17.00 -5.11 -12.85
N PHE A 122 -18.25 -5.54 -12.94
CA PHE A 122 -18.97 -6.22 -11.86
C PHE A 122 -18.25 -7.49 -11.40
N GLU A 123 -17.88 -8.37 -12.34
CA GLU A 123 -17.24 -9.64 -12.02
C GLU A 123 -15.84 -9.48 -11.44
N ASN A 124 -15.12 -8.39 -11.72
CA ASN A 124 -13.84 -8.12 -11.08
C ASN A 124 -13.95 -8.02 -9.56
N ILE A 125 -15.08 -7.54 -9.05
CA ILE A 125 -15.34 -7.38 -7.62
C ILE A 125 -16.06 -8.60 -7.06
N ALA A 126 -17.16 -9.02 -7.74
CA ALA A 126 -17.99 -10.13 -7.30
C ALA A 126 -17.26 -11.47 -7.22
N PHE A 127 -16.22 -11.66 -8.03
CA PHE A 127 -15.44 -12.89 -8.07
C PHE A 127 -14.79 -13.24 -6.71
N GLY A 128 -14.17 -12.26 -6.06
CA GLY A 128 -13.58 -12.45 -4.72
C GLY A 128 -14.63 -12.86 -3.69
N LEU A 129 -15.77 -12.18 -3.68
CA LEU A 129 -16.89 -12.49 -2.77
C LEU A 129 -17.39 -13.94 -2.93
N ARG A 130 -17.51 -14.41 -4.19
CA ARG A 130 -17.96 -15.78 -4.47
C ARG A 130 -16.94 -16.85 -4.06
N ILE A 131 -15.65 -16.59 -4.24
CA ILE A 131 -14.58 -17.50 -3.75
C ILE A 131 -14.67 -17.65 -2.24
N HIS A 132 -14.99 -16.57 -1.51
CA HIS A 132 -15.21 -16.59 -0.06
C HIS A 132 -16.60 -17.12 0.35
N GLY A 133 -17.35 -17.76 -0.58
CA GLY A 133 -18.59 -18.47 -0.29
C GLY A 133 -19.84 -17.59 -0.21
N ILE A 134 -19.76 -16.30 -0.53
CA ILE A 134 -20.92 -15.41 -0.57
C ILE A 134 -21.78 -15.74 -1.79
N LYS A 135 -22.98 -16.31 -1.55
CA LYS A 135 -23.94 -16.73 -2.60
C LYS A 135 -25.12 -15.79 -2.74
N ASN A 136 -25.37 -14.94 -1.76
CA ASN A 136 -26.50 -14.01 -1.77
C ASN A 136 -26.28 -12.93 -2.85
N LYS A 137 -27.07 -12.98 -3.93
CA LYS A 137 -26.95 -12.05 -5.06
C LYS A 137 -27.16 -10.60 -4.64
N LYS A 138 -28.12 -10.32 -3.75
CA LYS A 138 -28.39 -8.95 -3.28
C LYS A 138 -27.17 -8.40 -2.53
N LEU A 139 -26.61 -9.16 -1.60
CA LEU A 139 -25.40 -8.77 -0.87
C LEU A 139 -24.21 -8.55 -1.80
N ILE A 140 -24.04 -9.38 -2.84
CA ILE A 140 -22.97 -9.18 -3.84
C ILE A 140 -23.16 -7.85 -4.56
N HIS A 141 -24.38 -7.53 -5.03
CA HIS A 141 -24.65 -6.26 -5.72
C HIS A 141 -24.39 -5.05 -4.81
N GLU A 142 -24.87 -5.09 -3.57
CA GLU A 142 -24.65 -4.04 -2.57
C GLU A 142 -23.15 -3.83 -2.28
N THR A 143 -22.39 -4.93 -2.16
CA THR A 143 -20.94 -4.87 -1.91
C THR A 143 -20.19 -4.33 -3.13
N VAL A 144 -20.58 -4.72 -4.35
CA VAL A 144 -19.99 -4.20 -5.59
C VAL A 144 -20.19 -2.69 -5.68
N GLU A 145 -21.44 -2.21 -5.51
CA GLU A 145 -21.72 -0.78 -5.51
C GLU A 145 -20.92 -0.04 -4.42
N LYS A 146 -20.96 -0.53 -3.19
CA LYS A 146 -20.20 0.04 -2.05
C LYS A 146 -18.71 0.17 -2.37
N SER A 147 -18.10 -0.89 -2.91
CA SER A 147 -16.68 -0.92 -3.21
C SER A 147 -16.32 0.04 -4.35
N LEU A 148 -17.15 0.14 -5.39
CA LEU A 148 -16.96 1.10 -6.49
C LEU A 148 -17.12 2.55 -6.02
N ARG A 149 -18.04 2.83 -5.10
CA ARG A 149 -18.20 4.14 -4.47
C ARG A 149 -16.99 4.49 -3.60
N GLN A 150 -16.54 3.56 -2.76
CA GLN A 150 -15.34 3.73 -1.93
C GLN A 150 -14.08 3.98 -2.77
N ALA A 151 -13.98 3.40 -3.96
CA ALA A 151 -12.89 3.62 -4.90
C ALA A 151 -13.09 4.83 -5.83
N ALA A 152 -14.10 5.68 -5.56
CA ALA A 152 -14.42 6.89 -6.33
C ALA A 152 -14.55 6.65 -7.85
N ILE A 153 -15.15 5.50 -8.26
CA ILE A 153 -15.33 5.17 -9.68
C ILE A 153 -16.79 4.89 -10.05
N TRP A 154 -17.69 4.76 -9.07
CA TRP A 154 -19.08 4.36 -9.29
C TRP A 154 -19.78 5.16 -10.38
N ASP A 155 -19.73 6.49 -10.31
CA ASP A 155 -20.44 7.36 -11.24
C ASP A 155 -19.92 7.28 -12.68
N GLU A 156 -18.68 6.81 -12.85
CA GLU A 156 -18.08 6.60 -14.17
C GLU A 156 -18.46 5.24 -14.81
N VAL A 157 -18.94 4.27 -13.99
CA VAL A 157 -19.14 2.88 -14.46
C VAL A 157 -20.51 2.28 -14.16
N LYS A 158 -21.39 2.94 -13.39
CA LYS A 158 -22.67 2.40 -12.93
C LYS A 158 -23.59 1.90 -14.05
N ASP A 159 -23.54 2.55 -15.21
CA ASP A 159 -24.40 2.22 -16.36
C ASP A 159 -23.79 1.17 -17.29
N ARG A 160 -22.56 0.69 -17.00
CA ARG A 160 -21.81 -0.27 -17.81
C ARG A 160 -21.07 -1.33 -17.00
N LEU A 161 -21.66 -1.75 -15.87
CA LEU A 161 -21.06 -2.73 -14.95
C LEU A 161 -20.75 -4.09 -15.59
N HIS A 162 -21.47 -4.44 -16.66
CA HIS A 162 -21.31 -5.69 -17.39
C HIS A 162 -20.32 -5.60 -18.57
N ASP A 163 -19.81 -4.41 -18.87
CA ASP A 163 -18.78 -4.21 -19.88
C ASP A 163 -17.43 -4.76 -19.41
N SER A 164 -16.55 -5.07 -20.37
CA SER A 164 -15.20 -5.53 -20.10
C SER A 164 -14.41 -4.50 -19.31
N ALA A 165 -13.75 -4.92 -18.23
CA ALA A 165 -12.85 -4.08 -17.45
C ALA A 165 -11.66 -3.54 -18.25
N TYR A 166 -11.27 -4.21 -19.34
CA TYR A 166 -10.21 -3.73 -20.24
C TYR A 166 -10.62 -2.51 -21.08
N GLY A 167 -11.91 -2.20 -21.21
CA GLY A 167 -12.41 -0.97 -21.84
C GLY A 167 -12.28 0.28 -20.97
N LEU A 168 -11.79 0.16 -19.74
CA LEU A 168 -11.54 1.27 -18.84
C LEU A 168 -10.19 1.92 -19.12
N SER A 169 -10.06 3.24 -18.85
CA SER A 169 -8.77 3.92 -18.83
C SER A 169 -7.84 3.37 -17.75
N GLY A 170 -6.52 3.61 -17.84
CA GLY A 170 -5.56 3.12 -16.86
C GLY A 170 -5.89 3.55 -15.43
N GLY A 171 -6.27 4.81 -15.22
CA GLY A 171 -6.69 5.30 -13.90
C GLY A 171 -8.00 4.67 -13.40
N GLN A 172 -8.95 4.40 -14.30
CA GLN A 172 -10.18 3.67 -13.97
C GLN A 172 -9.89 2.21 -13.62
N GLN A 173 -9.02 1.54 -14.37
CA GLN A 173 -8.59 0.17 -14.07
C GLN A 173 -7.90 0.08 -12.70
N GLN A 174 -7.07 1.06 -12.36
CA GLN A 174 -6.39 1.10 -11.06
C GLN A 174 -7.41 1.26 -9.92
N ARG A 175 -8.36 2.19 -10.04
CA ARG A 175 -9.42 2.36 -9.05
C ARG A 175 -10.34 1.13 -8.98
N LEU A 176 -10.57 0.42 -10.08
CA LEU A 176 -11.28 -0.87 -10.06
C LEU A 176 -10.47 -1.93 -9.29
N CYS A 177 -9.14 -1.99 -9.43
CA CYS A 177 -8.29 -2.91 -8.65
C CYS A 177 -8.30 -2.55 -7.16
N ILE A 178 -8.38 -1.27 -6.81
CA ILE A 178 -8.59 -0.82 -5.44
C ILE A 178 -9.96 -1.28 -4.94
N ALA A 179 -11.06 -1.03 -5.71
CA ALA A 179 -12.41 -1.48 -5.37
C ALA A 179 -12.48 -3.00 -5.13
N ARG A 180 -11.81 -3.78 -5.98
CA ARG A 180 -11.69 -5.24 -5.82
C ARG A 180 -11.06 -5.62 -4.49
N SER A 181 -10.02 -4.92 -4.06
CA SER A 181 -9.36 -5.17 -2.79
C SER A 181 -10.23 -4.77 -1.60
N LEU A 182 -11.01 -3.68 -1.72
CA LEU A 182 -11.92 -3.19 -0.67
C LEU A 182 -13.13 -4.09 -0.45
N ALA A 183 -13.55 -4.87 -1.44
CA ALA A 183 -14.76 -5.70 -1.39
C ALA A 183 -14.71 -6.76 -0.28
N LEU A 184 -13.53 -7.20 0.13
CA LEU A 184 -13.33 -8.16 1.23
C LEU A 184 -13.16 -7.47 2.59
N GLU A 185 -13.31 -6.17 2.66
CA GLU A 185 -13.13 -5.34 3.87
C GLU A 185 -11.81 -5.66 4.60
N PRO A 186 -10.66 -5.45 3.93
CA PRO A 186 -9.37 -5.75 4.52
C PRO A 186 -9.06 -4.81 5.69
N ASP A 187 -8.12 -5.19 6.56
CA ASP A 187 -7.58 -4.31 7.59
C ASP A 187 -6.46 -3.40 7.03
N VAL A 188 -5.73 -3.93 6.04
CA VAL A 188 -4.56 -3.28 5.44
C VAL A 188 -4.65 -3.30 3.92
N LEU A 189 -4.29 -2.17 3.30
CA LEU A 189 -4.07 -2.05 1.87
C LEU A 189 -2.58 -1.85 1.59
N LEU A 190 -1.98 -2.79 0.91
CA LEU A 190 -0.63 -2.69 0.39
C LEU A 190 -0.69 -2.14 -1.04
N MET A 191 0.09 -1.10 -1.34
CA MET A 191 0.10 -0.45 -2.64
C MET A 191 1.54 -0.33 -3.16
N ASP A 192 1.88 -1.11 -4.19
CA ASP A 192 3.21 -1.10 -4.80
C ASP A 192 3.20 -0.13 -5.99
N GLU A 193 3.68 1.10 -5.81
CA GLU A 193 3.73 2.18 -6.81
C GLU A 193 2.40 2.41 -7.58
N PRO A 194 1.26 2.59 -6.91
CA PRO A 194 -0.07 2.50 -7.54
C PRO A 194 -0.37 3.57 -8.58
N THR A 195 0.46 4.60 -8.69
CA THR A 195 0.24 5.76 -9.58
C THR A 195 1.31 5.92 -10.66
N SER A 196 2.35 5.09 -10.67
CA SER A 196 3.51 5.26 -11.54
C SER A 196 3.20 5.13 -13.04
N ALA A 197 2.11 4.44 -13.40
CA ALA A 197 1.65 4.27 -14.78
C ALA A 197 0.45 5.16 -15.14
N LEU A 198 0.10 6.14 -14.29
CA LEU A 198 -1.07 6.99 -14.45
C LEU A 198 -0.70 8.40 -14.90
N ASP A 199 -1.64 9.03 -15.59
CA ASP A 199 -1.57 10.46 -15.89
C ASP A 199 -1.73 11.32 -14.62
N PRO A 200 -1.35 12.62 -14.63
CA PRO A 200 -1.41 13.47 -13.44
C PRO A 200 -2.81 13.60 -12.83
N VAL A 201 -3.87 13.63 -13.64
CA VAL A 201 -5.25 13.78 -13.16
C VAL A 201 -5.69 12.49 -12.44
N SER A 202 -5.41 11.34 -13.04
CA SER A 202 -5.67 10.03 -12.43
C SER A 202 -4.86 9.83 -11.15
N THR A 203 -3.61 10.30 -11.11
CA THR A 203 -2.75 10.27 -9.92
C THR A 203 -3.38 11.06 -8.78
N LEU A 204 -3.85 12.29 -9.00
CA LEU A 204 -4.50 13.09 -7.97
C LEU A 204 -5.75 12.40 -7.42
N LYS A 205 -6.59 11.81 -8.28
CA LYS A 205 -7.78 11.06 -7.84
C LYS A 205 -7.42 9.87 -6.93
N VAL A 206 -6.32 9.17 -7.22
CA VAL A 206 -5.84 8.07 -6.36
C VAL A 206 -5.26 8.61 -5.05
N GLU A 207 -4.57 9.75 -5.06
CA GLU A 207 -4.06 10.39 -3.83
C GLU A 207 -5.20 10.84 -2.90
N GLU A 208 -6.23 11.49 -3.45
CA GLU A 208 -7.44 11.86 -2.70
C GLU A 208 -8.13 10.63 -2.11
N LEU A 209 -8.29 9.59 -2.93
CA LEU A 209 -8.86 8.32 -2.49
C LEU A 209 -8.07 7.69 -1.33
N ILE A 210 -6.74 7.72 -1.35
CA ILE A 210 -5.90 7.22 -0.25
C ILE A 210 -6.17 7.99 1.04
N GLN A 211 -6.34 9.32 0.97
CA GLN A 211 -6.67 10.14 2.14
C GLN A 211 -8.04 9.81 2.74
N ASP A 212 -9.03 9.51 1.89
CA ASP A 212 -10.36 9.10 2.36
C ASP A 212 -10.34 7.69 2.99
N LEU A 213 -9.60 6.78 2.36
CA LEU A 213 -9.51 5.39 2.80
C LEU A 213 -8.78 5.22 4.14
N LYS A 214 -7.82 6.09 4.48
CA LYS A 214 -7.06 5.97 5.73
C LYS A 214 -7.91 6.09 6.99
N GLU A 215 -9.06 6.73 6.91
CA GLU A 215 -9.99 6.83 8.04
C GLU A 215 -10.48 5.44 8.52
N LYS A 216 -10.46 4.47 7.61
CA LYS A 216 -10.95 3.11 7.88
C LYS A 216 -9.85 2.04 7.77
N TYR A 217 -8.90 2.21 6.88
CA TYR A 217 -7.89 1.21 6.52
C TYR A 217 -6.49 1.68 6.87
N SER A 218 -5.61 0.74 7.24
CA SER A 218 -4.18 0.99 7.32
C SER A 218 -3.59 0.89 5.92
N ILE A 219 -2.81 1.86 5.48
CA ILE A 219 -2.29 1.88 4.10
C ILE A 219 -0.76 1.88 4.13
N ILE A 220 -0.16 0.94 3.41
CA ILE A 220 1.29 0.87 3.23
C ILE A 220 1.55 1.06 1.74
N ILE A 221 2.20 2.14 1.37
CA ILE A 221 2.44 2.51 -0.02
C ILE A 221 3.93 2.58 -0.33
N VAL A 222 4.36 1.88 -1.37
CA VAL A 222 5.66 2.08 -1.99
C VAL A 222 5.53 3.14 -3.05
N THR A 223 6.40 4.13 -3.05
CA THR A 223 6.49 5.12 -4.12
C THR A 223 7.93 5.62 -4.29
N HIS A 224 8.29 5.92 -5.52
CA HIS A 224 9.52 6.66 -5.84
C HIS A 224 9.27 8.17 -5.98
N ASN A 225 8.01 8.61 -5.93
CA ASN A 225 7.64 10.02 -5.97
C ASN A 225 7.61 10.62 -4.58
N MET A 226 8.66 11.37 -4.24
CA MET A 226 8.82 12.00 -2.92
C MET A 226 7.73 13.03 -2.64
N GLN A 227 7.27 13.78 -3.66
CA GLN A 227 6.19 14.74 -3.48
C GLN A 227 4.88 14.05 -3.14
N GLN A 228 4.60 12.89 -3.75
CA GLN A 228 3.46 12.07 -3.39
C GLN A 228 3.57 11.59 -1.95
N ALA A 229 4.69 10.96 -1.55
CA ALA A 229 4.90 10.50 -0.17
C ALA A 229 4.67 11.64 0.84
N SER A 230 5.27 12.81 0.59
CA SER A 230 5.12 13.98 1.46
C SER A 230 3.67 14.48 1.61
N ARG A 231 2.84 14.33 0.55
CA ARG A 231 1.44 14.79 0.60
C ARG A 231 0.49 13.81 1.29
N ILE A 232 0.70 12.51 1.06
CA ILE A 232 -0.32 11.52 1.43
C ILE A 232 0.01 10.70 2.68
N SER A 233 1.27 10.60 3.11
CA SER A 233 1.62 9.73 4.22
C SER A 233 1.69 10.44 5.57
N ASP A 234 1.44 9.69 6.63
CA ASP A 234 1.60 10.10 8.02
C ASP A 234 3.02 9.75 8.51
N LYS A 235 3.52 8.57 8.13
CA LYS A 235 4.86 8.06 8.41
C LYS A 235 5.59 7.71 7.12
N THR A 236 6.92 7.88 7.13
CA THR A 236 7.76 7.53 5.98
C THR A 236 8.97 6.71 6.42
N ALA A 237 9.19 5.59 5.72
CA ALA A 237 10.37 4.74 5.88
C ALA A 237 11.28 4.91 4.66
N PHE A 238 12.53 5.27 4.88
CA PHE A 238 13.55 5.33 3.83
C PHE A 238 14.32 4.02 3.76
N PHE A 239 14.24 3.35 2.61
CA PHE A 239 14.94 2.10 2.31
C PHE A 239 16.17 2.36 1.45
N LEU A 240 17.29 1.74 1.83
CA LEU A 240 18.54 1.77 1.07
C LEU A 240 19.25 0.41 1.18
N ASN A 241 19.63 -0.17 0.05
CA ASN A 241 20.42 -1.42 -0.04
C ASN A 241 19.87 -2.59 0.82
N GLY A 242 18.55 -2.68 0.93
CA GLY A 242 17.87 -3.73 1.69
C GLY A 242 17.66 -3.41 3.16
N GLU A 243 18.00 -2.23 3.63
CA GLU A 243 17.89 -1.79 5.02
C GLU A 243 16.88 -0.64 5.16
N VAL A 244 16.27 -0.49 6.35
CA VAL A 244 15.57 0.73 6.74
C VAL A 244 16.60 1.66 7.37
N VAL A 245 16.87 2.77 6.69
CA VAL A 245 17.83 3.79 7.14
C VAL A 245 17.19 4.67 8.20
N GLU A 246 15.96 5.10 7.92
CA GLU A 246 15.22 6.00 8.81
C GLU A 246 13.72 5.74 8.70
N TYR A 247 13.00 5.87 9.81
CA TYR A 247 11.55 5.80 9.88
C TYR A 247 11.04 6.78 10.92
N ASP A 248 10.25 7.75 10.49
CA ASP A 248 9.66 8.77 11.39
C ASP A 248 8.40 9.38 10.77
N ASP A 249 7.85 10.40 11.43
CA ASP A 249 6.80 11.24 10.86
C ASP A 249 7.25 11.77 9.49
N THR A 250 6.35 11.75 8.53
CA THR A 250 6.64 12.21 7.16
C THR A 250 7.20 13.63 7.15
N TYR A 251 6.66 14.51 7.99
CA TYR A 251 7.19 15.87 8.13
C TYR A 251 8.67 15.87 8.55
N THR A 252 9.04 15.04 9.54
CA THR A 252 10.43 14.93 10.04
C THR A 252 11.34 14.42 8.92
N ILE A 253 10.96 13.34 8.26
CA ILE A 253 11.77 12.75 7.17
C ILE A 253 12.04 13.76 6.05
N PHE A 254 11.05 14.58 5.65
CA PHE A 254 11.21 15.50 4.53
C PHE A 254 11.80 16.87 4.89
N ASN A 255 11.74 17.30 6.15
CA ASN A 255 12.20 18.65 6.55
C ASN A 255 13.37 18.64 7.51
N ASN A 256 13.55 17.59 8.29
CA ASN A 256 14.62 17.49 9.29
C ASN A 256 15.07 16.04 9.52
N PRO A 257 15.54 15.33 8.47
CA PRO A 257 16.00 13.96 8.59
C PRO A 257 17.21 13.88 9.52
N ARG A 258 17.31 12.77 10.27
CA ARG A 258 18.41 12.55 11.22
C ARG A 258 19.62 11.91 10.57
N ASP A 259 19.39 11.11 9.51
CA ASP A 259 20.46 10.42 8.77
C ASP A 259 20.80 11.19 7.49
N HIS A 260 22.08 11.49 7.31
CA HIS A 260 22.56 12.24 6.14
C HIS A 260 22.22 11.54 4.80
N ARG A 261 22.14 10.19 4.77
CA ARG A 261 21.76 9.43 3.59
C ARG A 261 20.31 9.71 3.18
N THR A 262 19.43 9.94 4.18
CA THR A 262 18.05 10.36 3.95
C THR A 262 18.01 11.77 3.37
N GLU A 263 18.80 12.70 3.93
CA GLU A 263 18.92 14.08 3.44
C GLU A 263 19.43 14.11 1.98
N ASP A 264 20.49 13.38 1.69
CA ASP A 264 21.06 13.29 0.34
C ASP A 264 20.05 12.74 -0.68
N TYR A 265 19.29 11.70 -0.28
CA TYR A 265 18.25 11.13 -1.14
C TYR A 265 17.13 12.14 -1.43
N ILE A 266 16.61 12.82 -0.41
CA ILE A 266 15.50 13.78 -0.55
C ILE A 266 15.92 15.03 -1.34
N THR A 267 17.15 15.50 -1.15
CA THR A 267 17.68 16.67 -1.84
C THR A 267 18.19 16.39 -3.26
N GLY A 268 18.14 15.12 -3.70
CA GLY A 268 18.64 14.71 -5.02
C GLY A 268 20.16 14.70 -5.15
N ARG A 269 20.89 14.71 -4.03
CA ARG A 269 22.37 14.60 -4.00
C ARG A 269 22.86 13.15 -3.99
N PHE A 270 21.94 12.24 -4.13
CA PHE A 270 22.19 10.82 -4.11
C PHE A 270 22.68 10.36 -5.48
N GLY A 271 23.98 10.01 -5.60
CA GLY A 271 24.61 9.55 -6.83
C GLY A 271 26.03 9.08 -6.56
#